data_48dd98cabc7ade77e75e541cd2f3faf8
#
_entry.id   48dd98cabc7ade77e75e541cd2f3faf8
#
_cell.length_a   1.000
_cell.length_b   1.000
_cell.length_c   1.000
_cell.angle_alpha   90.00
_cell.angle_beta   90.00
_cell.angle_gamma   90.00
#
_symmetry.space_group_name_H-M   'P 1'
#
loop_
_entity.id
_entity.type
_entity.pdbx_description
1 polymer ?
#
loop_
_entity_poly.entity_id
_entity_poly.type
_entity_poly.pdbx_seq_one_letter_code
_entity_poly.pdbx_strand_id
1 'polypeptide(L)'
;MPLAGAGPPGDTRGMNDNVERHSRSEDVQALLSGTLLIALGVAMFTHTGLLTGGTAGLAFLLHYATGIAFGKLFFLINLPFYWIAWRRMGRVFTFKTFAAVALLSLFTELQPHVLTFDALHPLYAAVAGGLLCGTGFLILFRHQASLGGFGIVALMLQQDRGWRAGKVQLGVDCVLVAAALFVVDPERIAYSLVGAVVLNMTLAVNHRPGRYIAM
;
A
#
# COMPACT_ATOMS: atom_id res chain seq x y z
N MET A 1 -57.99 19.09 33.30
CA MET A 1 -56.58 18.88 33.71
C MET A 1 -55.79 18.67 32.45
N PRO A 2 -54.96 19.59 31.95
CA PRO A 2 -54.14 19.42 30.75
C PRO A 2 -52.80 18.86 31.14
N LEU A 3 -52.32 17.86 30.43
CA LEU A 3 -50.98 17.31 30.56
C LEU A 3 -49.96 18.16 29.78
N ALA A 4 -48.96 18.52 30.48
CA ALA A 4 -47.87 19.43 30.06
C ALA A 4 -46.91 18.76 29.07
N GLY A 5 -46.50 19.53 28.07
CA GLY A 5 -45.13 19.84 27.68
C GLY A 5 -44.28 18.68 27.18
N ALA A 6 -44.36 18.37 25.88
CA ALA A 6 -43.22 17.81 25.15
C ALA A 6 -42.24 18.98 24.88
N GLY A 7 -41.08 18.92 25.48
CA GLY A 7 -39.97 19.80 25.20
C GLY A 7 -39.48 19.69 23.74
N PRO A 8 -38.82 20.72 23.17
CA PRO A 8 -38.38 20.68 21.78
C PRO A 8 -37.31 19.61 21.59
N PRO A 9 -37.26 18.94 20.41
CA PRO A 9 -36.22 17.99 20.09
C PRO A 9 -34.86 18.71 20.09
N GLY A 10 -33.93 18.15 20.87
CA GLY A 10 -32.59 18.67 21.03
C GLY A 10 -31.93 18.92 19.67
N ASP A 11 -31.35 20.08 19.56
CA ASP A 11 -30.58 20.58 18.41
C ASP A 11 -29.36 19.66 18.16
N THR A 12 -29.47 18.75 17.21
CA THR A 12 -28.40 17.88 16.74
C THR A 12 -27.46 18.56 15.75
N ARG A 13 -27.48 19.90 15.65
CA ARG A 13 -26.63 20.70 14.74
C ARG A 13 -25.23 20.98 15.28
N GLY A 14 -24.64 20.13 16.09
CA GLY A 14 -23.35 20.39 16.73
C GLY A 14 -22.29 19.30 16.56
N MET A 15 -22.56 18.22 15.86
CA MET A 15 -21.48 17.30 15.49
C MET A 15 -20.86 17.75 14.17
N ASN A 16 -20.12 18.86 14.27
CA ASN A 16 -19.17 19.21 13.22
C ASN A 16 -18.18 18.06 13.10
N ASP A 17 -18.24 17.33 12.00
CA ASP A 17 -17.19 16.48 11.46
C ASP A 17 -15.97 17.36 11.14
N ASN A 18 -15.26 17.81 12.17
CA ASN A 18 -13.91 18.31 12.06
C ASN A 18 -13.02 17.11 11.77
N VAL A 19 -13.09 16.58 10.56
CA VAL A 19 -12.02 15.77 9.99
C VAL A 19 -10.81 16.70 9.92
N GLU A 20 -9.96 16.67 10.95
CA GLU A 20 -8.73 17.44 10.99
C GLU A 20 -7.93 17.09 9.73
N ARG A 21 -7.84 18.07 8.82
CA ARG A 21 -7.04 17.93 7.61
C ARG A 21 -5.58 17.98 8.04
N HIS A 22 -4.85 16.93 7.78
CA HIS A 22 -3.41 16.90 8.02
C HIS A 22 -2.72 18.12 7.40
N SER A 23 -1.77 18.67 8.15
CA SER A 23 -0.94 19.78 7.65
C SER A 23 -0.02 19.29 6.51
N ARG A 24 0.47 20.23 5.69
CA ARG A 24 1.40 19.88 4.61
C ARG A 24 2.69 19.26 5.11
N SER A 25 3.18 19.69 6.28
CA SER A 25 4.37 19.13 6.93
C SER A 25 4.16 17.68 7.38
N GLU A 26 2.99 17.36 7.95
CA GLU A 26 2.61 16.00 8.30
C GLU A 26 2.51 15.10 7.08
N ASP A 27 1.93 15.59 5.99
CA ASP A 27 1.87 14.85 4.74
C ASP A 27 3.26 14.54 4.17
N VAL A 28 4.19 15.51 4.18
CA VAL A 28 5.56 15.29 3.71
C VAL A 28 6.28 14.29 4.60
N GLN A 29 6.18 14.41 5.92
CA GLN A 29 6.77 13.47 6.86
C GLN A 29 6.22 12.06 6.66
N ALA A 30 4.90 11.91 6.49
CA ALA A 30 4.25 10.63 6.25
C ALA A 30 4.70 9.99 4.92
N LEU A 31 4.80 10.77 3.86
CA LEU A 31 5.30 10.29 2.57
C LEU A 31 6.75 9.80 2.70
N LEU A 32 7.63 10.58 3.34
CA LEU A 32 9.03 10.19 3.52
C LEU A 32 9.18 8.95 4.41
N SER A 33 8.56 8.95 5.59
CA SER A 33 8.68 7.83 6.54
C SER A 33 7.99 6.56 6.02
N GLY A 34 6.78 6.68 5.47
CA GLY A 34 6.04 5.55 4.93
C GLY A 34 6.76 4.89 3.75
N THR A 35 7.25 5.68 2.79
CA THR A 35 7.98 5.14 1.64
C THR A 35 9.35 4.59 2.01
N LEU A 36 10.04 5.16 3.01
CA LEU A 36 11.32 4.64 3.49
C LEU A 36 11.15 3.27 4.16
N LEU A 37 10.11 3.10 4.99
CA LEU A 37 9.78 1.80 5.60
C LEU A 37 9.46 0.75 4.53
N ILE A 38 8.66 1.12 3.53
CA ILE A 38 8.34 0.21 2.42
C ILE A 38 9.60 -0.12 1.62
N ALA A 39 10.46 0.87 1.34
CA ALA A 39 11.71 0.65 0.63
C ALA A 39 12.60 -0.35 1.36
N LEU A 40 12.70 -0.26 2.69
CA LEU A 40 13.46 -1.21 3.50
C LEU A 40 12.87 -2.62 3.40
N GLY A 41 11.54 -2.77 3.47
CA GLY A 41 10.88 -4.05 3.26
C GLY A 41 11.13 -4.62 1.85
N VAL A 42 11.07 -3.77 0.82
CA VAL A 42 11.39 -4.13 -0.57
C VAL A 42 12.85 -4.59 -0.70
N ALA A 43 13.80 -3.91 -0.05
CA ALA A 43 15.21 -4.31 -0.07
C ALA A 43 15.40 -5.71 0.53
N MET A 44 14.73 -6.01 1.65
CA MET A 44 14.77 -7.35 2.25
C MET A 44 14.18 -8.41 1.31
N PHE A 45 13.05 -8.12 0.66
CA PHE A 45 12.43 -9.03 -0.31
C PHE A 45 13.31 -9.23 -1.53
N THR A 46 13.85 -8.15 -2.12
CA THR A 46 14.75 -8.23 -3.28
C THR A 46 15.99 -9.08 -2.96
N HIS A 47 16.62 -8.84 -1.79
CA HIS A 47 17.81 -9.58 -1.37
C HIS A 47 17.56 -11.08 -1.23
N THR A 48 16.38 -11.47 -0.73
CA THR A 48 16.03 -12.89 -0.51
C THR A 48 15.25 -13.52 -1.66
N GLY A 49 14.99 -12.79 -2.74
CA GLY A 49 14.24 -13.28 -3.90
C GLY A 49 12.75 -13.48 -3.63
N LEU A 50 12.19 -12.75 -2.66
CA LEU A 50 10.76 -12.79 -2.35
C LEU A 50 9.99 -11.76 -3.19
N LEU A 51 8.67 -11.93 -3.25
CA LEU A 51 7.77 -11.02 -3.96
C LEU A 51 6.52 -10.73 -3.11
N THR A 52 5.79 -9.71 -3.50
CA THR A 52 4.48 -9.37 -2.92
C THR A 52 3.39 -9.51 -3.97
N GLY A 53 2.16 -9.11 -3.63
CA GLY A 53 1.06 -8.99 -4.58
C GLY A 53 1.01 -7.65 -5.30
N GLY A 54 0.00 -7.50 -6.15
CA GLY A 54 -0.33 -6.25 -6.84
C GLY A 54 0.74 -5.75 -7.78
N THR A 55 0.80 -4.44 -7.94
CA THR A 55 1.77 -3.78 -8.84
C THR A 55 3.21 -3.97 -8.40
N ALA A 56 3.46 -4.01 -7.08
CA ALA A 56 4.78 -4.32 -6.55
C ALA A 56 5.19 -5.76 -6.89
N GLY A 57 4.25 -6.72 -6.79
CA GLY A 57 4.48 -8.10 -7.22
C GLY A 57 4.87 -8.21 -8.69
N LEU A 58 4.18 -7.47 -9.57
CA LEU A 58 4.55 -7.41 -10.98
C LEU A 58 5.94 -6.81 -11.18
N ALA A 59 6.28 -5.75 -10.45
CA ALA A 59 7.61 -5.14 -10.53
C ALA A 59 8.71 -6.09 -10.04
N PHE A 60 8.49 -6.84 -8.96
CA PHE A 60 9.41 -7.89 -8.50
C PHE A 60 9.59 -8.99 -9.55
N LEU A 61 8.49 -9.50 -10.10
CA LEU A 61 8.53 -10.55 -11.11
C LEU A 61 9.33 -10.12 -12.35
N LEU A 62 9.09 -8.91 -12.83
CA LEU A 62 9.85 -8.36 -13.95
C LEU A 62 11.30 -8.09 -13.59
N HIS A 63 11.58 -7.63 -12.36
CA HIS A 63 12.93 -7.45 -11.86
C HIS A 63 13.74 -8.77 -11.90
N TYR A 64 13.16 -9.85 -11.39
CA TYR A 64 13.82 -11.17 -11.39
C TYR A 64 13.96 -11.76 -12.80
N ALA A 65 13.01 -11.51 -13.69
CA ALA A 65 13.06 -11.99 -15.06
C ALA A 65 14.02 -11.22 -15.96
N THR A 66 14.21 -9.91 -15.73
CA THR A 66 14.94 -9.01 -16.66
C THR A 66 16.23 -8.43 -16.10
N GLY A 67 16.43 -8.46 -14.77
CA GLY A 67 17.54 -7.76 -14.09
C GLY A 67 17.39 -6.24 -14.00
N ILE A 68 16.30 -5.65 -14.54
CA ILE A 68 16.03 -4.21 -14.43
C ILE A 68 15.69 -3.88 -12.98
N ALA A 69 16.23 -2.77 -12.45
CA ALA A 69 16.01 -2.37 -11.07
C ALA A 69 14.50 -2.22 -10.73
N PHE A 70 14.11 -2.73 -9.56
CA PHE A 70 12.73 -2.71 -9.07
C PHE A 70 12.11 -1.31 -9.12
N GLY A 71 12.83 -0.29 -8.65
CA GLY A 71 12.33 1.08 -8.61
C GLY A 71 11.93 1.63 -9.99
N LYS A 72 12.74 1.35 -11.01
CA LYS A 72 12.45 1.76 -12.40
C LYS A 72 11.18 1.08 -12.93
N LEU A 73 11.09 -0.23 -12.75
CA LEU A 73 9.93 -1.01 -13.17
C LEU A 73 8.67 -0.57 -12.44
N PHE A 74 8.76 -0.40 -11.13
CA PHE A 74 7.64 0.01 -10.30
C PHE A 74 7.11 1.39 -10.69
N PHE A 75 8.00 2.35 -10.96
CA PHE A 75 7.62 3.68 -11.44
C PHE A 75 6.93 3.61 -12.81
N LEU A 76 7.52 2.91 -13.77
CA LEU A 76 6.99 2.79 -15.14
C LEU A 76 5.64 2.10 -15.19
N ILE A 77 5.48 1.01 -14.44
CA ILE A 77 4.21 0.26 -14.37
C ILE A 77 3.09 1.13 -13.79
N ASN A 78 3.43 2.07 -12.89
CA ASN A 78 2.44 2.95 -12.27
C ASN A 78 1.99 4.12 -13.17
N LEU A 79 2.69 4.44 -14.26
CA LEU A 79 2.35 5.58 -15.13
C LEU A 79 0.90 5.57 -15.63
N PRO A 80 0.34 4.46 -16.18
CA PRO A 80 -1.03 4.46 -16.66
C PRO A 80 -2.07 4.64 -15.54
N PHE A 81 -1.74 4.21 -14.31
CA PHE A 81 -2.66 4.30 -13.18
C PHE A 81 -2.83 5.72 -12.66
N TYR A 82 -1.86 6.64 -12.88
CA TYR A 82 -2.00 8.05 -12.51
C TYR A 82 -3.10 8.74 -13.32
N TRP A 83 -3.26 8.39 -14.59
CA TRP A 83 -4.34 8.93 -15.41
C TRP A 83 -5.72 8.50 -14.87
N ILE A 84 -5.85 7.22 -14.47
CA ILE A 84 -7.07 6.70 -13.84
C ILE A 84 -7.31 7.40 -12.49
N ALA A 85 -6.29 7.51 -11.65
CA ALA A 85 -6.37 8.18 -10.36
C ALA A 85 -6.82 9.64 -10.50
N TRP A 86 -6.25 10.36 -11.47
CA TRP A 86 -6.62 11.73 -11.74
C TRP A 86 -8.09 11.90 -12.09
N ARG A 87 -8.62 10.98 -12.91
CA ARG A 87 -10.01 11.00 -13.35
C ARG A 87 -11.00 10.60 -12.25
N ARG A 88 -10.62 9.68 -11.36
CA ARG A 88 -11.53 9.00 -10.43
C ARG A 88 -11.35 9.40 -8.97
N MET A 89 -10.13 9.66 -8.53
CA MET A 89 -9.81 9.88 -7.12
C MET A 89 -9.42 11.35 -6.80
N GLY A 90 -9.29 12.16 -7.82
CA GLY A 90 -9.00 13.59 -7.68
C GLY A 90 -7.51 13.93 -7.63
N ARG A 91 -7.24 15.24 -7.74
CA ARG A 91 -5.88 15.78 -7.94
C ARG A 91 -4.97 15.54 -6.74
N VAL A 92 -5.48 15.81 -5.53
CA VAL A 92 -4.67 15.71 -4.29
C VAL A 92 -4.18 14.29 -4.06
N PHE A 93 -5.07 13.30 -4.14
CA PHE A 93 -4.72 11.88 -4.05
C PHE A 93 -3.69 11.48 -5.11
N THR A 94 -3.89 11.92 -6.35
CA THR A 94 -2.99 11.57 -7.47
C THR A 94 -1.59 12.14 -7.25
N PHE A 95 -1.47 13.41 -6.83
CA PHE A 95 -0.16 14.00 -6.55
C PHE A 95 0.56 13.33 -5.38
N LYS A 96 -0.15 13.05 -4.28
CA LYS A 96 0.43 12.33 -3.14
C LYS A 96 0.86 10.92 -3.53
N THR A 97 0.05 10.20 -4.32
CA THR A 97 0.37 8.87 -4.84
C THR A 97 1.56 8.90 -5.79
N PHE A 98 1.61 9.87 -6.71
CA PHE A 98 2.77 10.07 -7.58
C PHE A 98 4.05 10.33 -6.78
N ALA A 99 3.99 11.23 -5.80
CA ALA A 99 5.12 11.53 -4.92
C ALA A 99 5.57 10.30 -4.12
N ALA A 100 4.62 9.52 -3.57
CA ALA A 100 4.93 8.29 -2.85
C ALA A 100 5.63 7.25 -3.74
N VAL A 101 5.14 7.03 -4.96
CA VAL A 101 5.76 6.09 -5.90
C VAL A 101 7.13 6.58 -6.36
N ALA A 102 7.28 7.88 -6.65
CA ALA A 102 8.57 8.46 -7.03
C ALA A 102 9.60 8.34 -5.88
N LEU A 103 9.20 8.64 -4.64
CA LEU A 103 10.06 8.48 -3.46
C LEU A 103 10.44 7.01 -3.23
N LEU A 104 9.48 6.10 -3.30
CA LEU A 104 9.77 4.67 -3.16
C LEU A 104 10.75 4.19 -4.23
N SER A 105 10.51 4.58 -5.49
CA SER A 105 11.40 4.23 -6.61
C SER A 105 12.81 4.78 -6.40
N LEU A 106 12.92 6.02 -5.95
CA LEU A 106 14.21 6.66 -5.62
C LEU A 106 14.91 5.93 -4.47
N PHE A 107 14.21 5.66 -3.37
CA PHE A 107 14.79 4.99 -2.22
C PHE A 107 15.25 3.58 -2.56
N THR A 108 14.47 2.81 -3.31
CA THR A 108 14.88 1.46 -3.73
C THR A 108 16.04 1.45 -4.71
N GLU A 109 16.24 2.50 -5.50
CA GLU A 109 17.41 2.66 -6.38
C GLU A 109 18.68 3.06 -5.59
N LEU A 110 18.53 3.90 -4.55
CA LEU A 110 19.66 4.36 -3.73
C LEU A 110 20.10 3.34 -2.67
N GLN A 111 19.16 2.52 -2.16
CA GLN A 111 19.42 1.61 -1.06
C GLN A 111 20.59 0.66 -1.25
N PRO A 112 20.82 0.02 -2.41
CA PRO A 112 21.98 -0.87 -2.60
C PRO A 112 23.35 -0.19 -2.40
N HIS A 113 23.41 1.15 -2.46
CA HIS A 113 24.64 1.92 -2.26
C HIS A 113 24.92 2.22 -0.78
N VAL A 114 23.91 2.11 0.08
CA VAL A 114 24.01 2.48 1.51
C VAL A 114 23.65 1.35 2.46
N LEU A 115 23.04 0.28 1.97
CA LEU A 115 22.58 -0.85 2.77
C LEU A 115 22.90 -2.16 2.07
N THR A 116 23.69 -3.01 2.76
CA THR A 116 24.00 -4.37 2.33
C THR A 116 23.55 -5.37 3.40
N PHE A 117 23.08 -6.52 2.98
CA PHE A 117 22.73 -7.63 3.86
C PHE A 117 23.77 -8.75 3.64
N ASP A 118 24.53 -9.13 4.66
CA ASP A 118 25.49 -10.24 4.56
C ASP A 118 24.79 -11.60 4.64
N ALA A 119 23.88 -11.76 5.62
CA ALA A 119 23.07 -12.95 5.79
C ALA A 119 21.66 -12.58 6.24
N LEU A 120 20.68 -12.84 5.39
CA LEU A 120 19.28 -12.58 5.67
C LEU A 120 18.46 -13.83 5.38
N HIS A 121 17.93 -14.45 6.45
CA HIS A 121 17.10 -15.65 6.28
C HIS A 121 15.76 -15.27 5.62
N PRO A 122 15.30 -16.02 4.57
CA PRO A 122 14.08 -15.68 3.83
C PRO A 122 12.82 -15.56 4.69
N LEU A 123 12.65 -16.42 5.71
CA LEU A 123 11.52 -16.32 6.63
C LEU A 123 11.55 -15.03 7.44
N TYR A 124 12.74 -14.62 7.93
CA TYR A 124 12.87 -13.35 8.64
C TYR A 124 12.57 -12.17 7.71
N ALA A 125 13.09 -12.20 6.49
CA ALA A 125 12.78 -11.19 5.47
C ALA A 125 11.28 -11.12 5.17
N ALA A 126 10.61 -12.27 5.05
CA ALA A 126 9.17 -12.35 4.83
C ALA A 126 8.38 -11.67 5.96
N VAL A 127 8.70 -12.00 7.22
CA VAL A 127 7.99 -11.43 8.39
C VAL A 127 8.34 -9.96 8.58
N ALA A 128 9.62 -9.61 8.69
CA ALA A 128 10.05 -8.24 8.95
C ALA A 128 9.72 -7.31 7.76
N GLY A 129 9.98 -7.75 6.54
CA GLY A 129 9.64 -7.00 5.32
C GLY A 129 8.13 -6.80 5.18
N GLY A 130 7.33 -7.83 5.49
CA GLY A 130 5.87 -7.74 5.53
C GLY A 130 5.35 -6.73 6.54
N LEU A 131 5.91 -6.71 7.76
CA LEU A 131 5.58 -5.72 8.81
C LEU A 131 5.97 -4.30 8.38
N LEU A 132 7.17 -4.11 7.84
CA LEU A 132 7.66 -2.81 7.37
C LEU A 132 6.79 -2.28 6.24
N CYS A 133 6.51 -3.09 5.24
CA CYS A 133 5.62 -2.72 4.13
C CYS A 133 4.21 -2.41 4.65
N GLY A 134 3.63 -3.27 5.49
CA GLY A 134 2.29 -3.06 6.05
C GLY A 134 2.19 -1.77 6.85
N THR A 135 3.17 -1.48 7.71
CA THR A 135 3.23 -0.24 8.49
C THR A 135 3.38 0.99 7.59
N GLY A 136 4.27 0.93 6.59
CA GLY A 136 4.44 2.00 5.63
C GLY A 136 3.18 2.28 4.82
N PHE A 137 2.46 1.24 4.38
CA PHE A 137 1.15 1.40 3.73
C PHE A 137 0.12 2.07 4.64
N LEU A 138 0.05 1.71 5.93
CA LEU A 138 -0.86 2.36 6.89
C LEU A 138 -0.61 3.85 6.99
N ILE A 139 0.68 4.25 7.06
CA ILE A 139 1.07 5.66 7.10
C ILE A 139 0.58 6.38 5.84
N LEU A 140 0.83 5.81 4.65
CA LEU A 140 0.41 6.41 3.39
C LEU A 140 -1.11 6.52 3.29
N PHE A 141 -1.85 5.46 3.63
CA PHE A 141 -3.32 5.45 3.56
C PHE A 141 -3.96 6.47 4.50
N ARG A 142 -3.41 6.64 5.71
CA ARG A 142 -3.87 7.65 6.66
C ARG A 142 -3.76 9.07 6.09
N HIS A 143 -2.75 9.33 5.26
CA HIS A 143 -2.50 10.61 4.60
C HIS A 143 -3.09 10.70 3.19
N GLN A 144 -4.05 9.83 2.85
CA GLN A 144 -4.71 9.78 1.54
C GLN A 144 -3.72 9.65 0.38
N ALA A 145 -2.66 8.88 0.58
CA ALA A 145 -1.72 8.48 -0.45
C ALA A 145 -1.75 6.97 -0.63
N SER A 146 -1.31 6.49 -1.79
CA SER A 146 -1.21 5.08 -2.13
C SER A 146 0.09 4.84 -2.90
N LEU A 147 0.42 3.59 -3.16
CA LEU A 147 1.45 3.22 -4.14
C LEU A 147 0.85 2.92 -5.53
N GLY A 148 -0.37 3.38 -5.78
CA GLY A 148 -1.02 3.28 -7.10
C GLY A 148 -1.39 1.86 -7.51
N GLY A 149 -1.31 1.62 -8.82
CA GLY A 149 -1.36 0.29 -9.40
C GLY A 149 -2.74 -0.38 -9.46
N PHE A 150 -2.73 -1.70 -9.40
CA PHE A 150 -3.95 -2.52 -9.54
C PHE A 150 -5.02 -2.22 -8.47
N GLY A 151 -4.63 -1.70 -7.30
CA GLY A 151 -5.58 -1.26 -6.28
C GLY A 151 -6.53 -0.16 -6.77
N ILE A 152 -6.02 0.79 -7.57
CA ILE A 152 -6.85 1.85 -8.18
C ILE A 152 -7.86 1.25 -9.16
N VAL A 153 -7.41 0.30 -9.99
CA VAL A 153 -8.29 -0.41 -10.94
C VAL A 153 -9.34 -1.23 -10.21
N ALA A 154 -8.96 -1.92 -9.13
CA ALA A 154 -9.89 -2.70 -8.32
C ALA A 154 -10.99 -1.83 -7.70
N LEU A 155 -10.64 -0.65 -7.18
CA LEU A 155 -11.60 0.32 -6.67
C LEU A 155 -12.50 0.88 -7.77
N MET A 156 -11.95 1.18 -8.94
CA MET A 156 -12.72 1.63 -10.10
C MET A 156 -13.75 0.58 -10.53
N LEU A 157 -13.35 -0.68 -10.66
CA LEU A 157 -14.26 -1.77 -11.01
C LEU A 157 -15.32 -2.00 -9.94
N GLN A 158 -15.01 -1.78 -8.67
CA GLN A 158 -15.98 -1.83 -7.61
C GLN A 158 -17.04 -0.73 -7.74
N GLN A 159 -16.64 0.49 -8.08
CA GLN A 159 -17.55 1.63 -8.26
C GLN A 159 -18.40 1.49 -9.53
N ASP A 160 -17.78 1.07 -10.65
CA ASP A 160 -18.45 1.06 -11.96
C ASP A 160 -19.28 -0.22 -12.20
N ARG A 161 -18.85 -1.36 -11.67
CA ARG A 161 -19.43 -2.67 -11.95
C ARG A 161 -19.90 -3.44 -10.70
N GLY A 162 -19.70 -2.89 -9.51
CA GLY A 162 -20.06 -3.54 -8.25
C GLY A 162 -19.16 -4.75 -7.90
N TRP A 163 -18.06 -4.95 -8.62
CA TRP A 163 -17.13 -6.04 -8.33
C TRP A 163 -16.39 -5.74 -7.01
N ARG A 164 -16.31 -6.72 -6.13
CA ARG A 164 -15.57 -6.53 -4.89
C ARG A 164 -14.08 -6.33 -5.20
N ALA A 165 -13.51 -5.17 -4.84
CA ALA A 165 -12.10 -4.83 -5.09
C ALA A 165 -11.14 -5.94 -4.62
N GLY A 166 -11.41 -6.54 -3.46
CA GLY A 166 -10.61 -7.66 -2.95
C GLY A 166 -10.61 -8.91 -3.86
N LYS A 167 -11.72 -9.19 -4.57
CA LYS A 167 -11.74 -10.30 -5.53
C LYS A 167 -10.93 -10.00 -6.79
N VAL A 168 -10.98 -8.75 -7.26
CA VAL A 168 -10.17 -8.30 -8.39
C VAL A 168 -8.70 -8.38 -8.04
N GLN A 169 -8.31 -7.87 -6.87
CA GLN A 169 -6.94 -7.93 -6.37
C GLN A 169 -6.46 -9.38 -6.22
N LEU A 170 -7.27 -10.24 -5.60
CA LEU A 170 -6.95 -11.66 -5.46
C LEU A 170 -6.73 -12.35 -6.82
N GLY A 171 -7.55 -12.01 -7.83
CA GLY A 171 -7.37 -12.53 -9.19
C GLY A 171 -6.03 -12.12 -9.80
N VAL A 172 -5.65 -10.85 -9.65
CA VAL A 172 -4.33 -10.35 -10.08
C VAL A 172 -3.22 -11.09 -9.34
N ASP A 173 -3.32 -11.23 -8.02
CA ASP A 173 -2.30 -11.88 -7.20
C ASP A 173 -2.15 -13.38 -7.57
N CYS A 174 -3.26 -14.07 -7.84
CA CYS A 174 -3.19 -15.46 -8.34
C CYS A 174 -2.46 -15.58 -9.67
N VAL A 175 -2.70 -14.66 -10.61
CA VAL A 175 -1.99 -14.64 -11.90
C VAL A 175 -0.50 -14.36 -11.69
N LEU A 176 -0.16 -13.42 -10.81
CA LEU A 176 1.23 -13.10 -10.48
C LEU A 176 1.95 -14.29 -9.83
N VAL A 177 1.31 -14.97 -8.88
CA VAL A 177 1.89 -16.19 -8.25
C VAL A 177 2.07 -17.28 -9.28
N ALA A 178 1.11 -17.52 -10.17
CA ALA A 178 1.25 -18.50 -11.23
C ALA A 178 2.41 -18.17 -12.19
N ALA A 179 2.57 -16.89 -12.55
CA ALA A 179 3.69 -16.42 -13.36
C ALA A 179 5.03 -16.52 -12.61
N ALA A 180 5.03 -16.30 -11.29
CA ALA A 180 6.23 -16.40 -10.47
C ALA A 180 6.82 -17.83 -10.43
N LEU A 181 5.99 -18.87 -10.57
CA LEU A 181 6.45 -20.27 -10.63
C LEU A 181 7.43 -20.56 -11.78
N PHE A 182 7.44 -19.71 -12.82
CA PHE A 182 8.36 -19.83 -13.96
C PHE A 182 9.68 -19.06 -13.78
N VAL A 183 9.77 -18.19 -12.74
CA VAL A 183 10.90 -17.25 -12.58
C VAL A 183 11.56 -17.41 -11.21
N VAL A 184 10.81 -17.83 -10.20
CA VAL A 184 11.22 -17.86 -8.79
C VAL A 184 11.07 -19.28 -8.24
N ASP A 185 12.01 -19.69 -7.40
CA ASP A 185 11.96 -21.00 -6.76
C ASP A 185 10.70 -21.17 -5.92
N PRO A 186 10.04 -22.35 -5.93
CA PRO A 186 8.82 -22.62 -5.16
C PRO A 186 8.96 -22.34 -3.65
N GLU A 187 10.13 -22.58 -3.08
CA GLU A 187 10.41 -22.30 -1.67
C GLU A 187 10.31 -20.78 -1.37
N ARG A 188 10.84 -19.93 -2.26
CA ARG A 188 10.76 -18.47 -2.12
C ARG A 188 9.33 -17.97 -2.30
N ILE A 189 8.54 -18.63 -3.14
CA ILE A 189 7.10 -18.33 -3.26
C ILE A 189 6.38 -18.66 -1.96
N ALA A 190 6.70 -19.78 -1.30
CA ALA A 190 6.12 -20.09 0.00
C ALA A 190 6.44 -19.03 1.07
N TYR A 191 7.69 -18.55 1.16
CA TYR A 191 8.04 -17.44 2.05
C TYR A 191 7.38 -16.12 1.62
N SER A 192 7.21 -15.88 0.34
CA SER A 192 6.49 -14.70 -0.18
C SER A 192 5.04 -14.68 0.27
N LEU A 193 4.37 -15.84 0.30
CA LEU A 193 3.01 -15.95 0.85
C LEU A 193 2.97 -15.61 2.34
N VAL A 194 3.96 -16.03 3.12
CA VAL A 194 4.07 -15.62 4.54
C VAL A 194 4.20 -14.11 4.64
N GLY A 195 5.08 -13.49 3.86
CA GLY A 195 5.25 -12.03 3.82
C GLY A 195 3.96 -11.29 3.45
N ALA A 196 3.24 -11.78 2.43
CA ALA A 196 1.96 -11.23 2.02
C ALA A 196 0.89 -11.36 3.12
N VAL A 197 0.83 -12.49 3.83
CA VAL A 197 -0.08 -12.68 4.98
C VAL A 197 0.25 -11.69 6.08
N VAL A 198 1.52 -11.56 6.47
CA VAL A 198 1.95 -10.62 7.53
C VAL A 198 1.63 -9.18 7.15
N LEU A 199 1.92 -8.76 5.92
CA LEU A 199 1.57 -7.43 5.40
C LEU A 199 0.06 -7.18 5.49
N ASN A 200 -0.75 -8.09 4.97
CA ASN A 200 -2.21 -7.95 4.95
C ASN A 200 -2.81 -8.00 6.37
N MET A 201 -2.27 -8.82 7.27
CA MET A 201 -2.68 -8.82 8.68
C MET A 201 -2.36 -7.49 9.36
N THR A 202 -1.17 -6.93 9.10
CA THR A 202 -0.78 -5.61 9.62
C THR A 202 -1.79 -4.54 9.17
N LEU A 203 -2.19 -4.56 7.91
CA LEU A 203 -3.22 -3.66 7.39
C LEU A 203 -4.59 -3.93 8.05
N ALA A 204 -5.05 -5.18 8.06
CA ALA A 204 -6.38 -5.56 8.54
C ALA A 204 -6.60 -5.26 10.04
N VAL A 205 -5.57 -5.46 10.86
CA VAL A 205 -5.64 -5.20 12.30
C VAL A 205 -5.63 -3.71 12.60
N ASN A 206 -4.84 -2.93 11.85
CA ASN A 206 -4.58 -1.52 12.15
C ASN A 206 -5.41 -0.54 11.30
N HIS A 207 -6.03 -0.98 10.20
CA HIS A 207 -6.89 -0.14 9.36
C HIS A 207 -8.37 -0.37 9.67
N ARG A 208 -8.79 -0.09 10.92
CA ARG A 208 -10.21 -0.14 11.33
C ARG A 208 -10.76 1.28 11.46
N PRO A 209 -11.81 1.66 10.72
CA PRO A 209 -12.48 2.95 10.87
C PRO A 209 -12.96 3.15 12.32
N GLY A 210 -12.68 4.31 12.90
CA GLY A 210 -13.21 4.71 14.22
C GLY A 210 -12.49 4.19 15.46
N ARG A 211 -11.32 3.54 15.36
CA ARG A 211 -10.63 2.93 16.52
C ARG A 211 -9.56 3.82 17.19
N TYR A 212 -9.23 4.96 16.60
CA TYR A 212 -8.23 5.87 17.15
C TYR A 212 -8.91 7.16 17.61
N ILE A 213 -9.55 7.09 18.77
CA ILE A 213 -9.76 8.27 19.63
C ILE A 213 -8.60 8.20 20.63
N ALA A 214 -7.55 8.97 20.39
CA ALA A 214 -6.55 9.24 21.43
C ALA A 214 -7.28 10.04 22.52
N MET A 215 -7.40 9.47 23.71
CA MET A 215 -7.84 10.19 24.90
C MET A 215 -6.73 11.11 25.38
#